data_b15d57014edc38c5b8aeacfb7ae3d21b
#
_entry.id   b15d57014edc38c5b8aeacfb7ae3d21b
#
_cell.length_a   1.000
_cell.length_b   1.000
_cell.length_c   1.000
_cell.angle_alpha   90.00
_cell.angle_beta   90.00
_cell.angle_gamma   90.00
#
_symmetry.space_group_name_H-M   'P 1'
#
loop_
_entity.id
_entity.type
_entity.pdbx_description
1 polymer ?
#
loop_
_entity_poly.entity_id
_entity_poly.type
_entity_poly.pdbx_seq_one_letter_code
_entity_poly.pdbx_strand_id
1 'polypeptide(L)'
;MSQTLTANQPAPGPLRALPRYPSLYQVNTRVWLTELSRTLGKRATLDDIPNAELDRWQTLGFDFIWLLSVWQTGPAAQRISRENPHWRSEFQATLLDLQEDDIPGSGFAITGYTVHKNLGGDAALARLRQRLAQRDLRLMLDFVPNHMAPDHPWVQSHADYFVAGTEEDLQRAPQNYTRVALPDGERIVAYGRDPYFSGWPDTLQLNYANPAAQAALIGELTRIATQCDGLRCDMAMLVLPEVFQRTWGLRSQPFWPQATAAIRAQFPDFCLLAEAYWDLEWTLQQQGFDYAYDKRLYDRLHAQAARPIREHLSAGLEFQDHLARFLENHDEPRAATTFSPEVHPAAAIITFLAPGLRFFHQGQLEGKRKRISPHLGRGPDEPIDTRIQAFYLRLLELLQQPLVRDGRWQLLPCLSAWEGNWTSDCFVAFAWDDPRGERLVVVVNYAPHASQCNVRLPWDLSAAKHWRFTDWLGDDLYDRAADSLSEHGWYVDLAPWQCGAYLLTQLD
;
A
#
# COMPACT_ATOMS: atom_id res chain seq x y z
N MET A 1 35.11 -29.69 23.71
CA MET A 1 34.60 -30.32 22.47
C MET A 1 33.10 -30.05 22.42
N SER A 2 32.74 -29.02 21.68
CA SER A 2 31.33 -28.71 21.44
C SER A 2 31.22 -28.51 19.94
N GLN A 3 30.61 -29.47 19.25
CA GLN A 3 30.36 -29.42 17.83
C GLN A 3 29.10 -28.55 17.60
N THR A 4 29.32 -27.37 17.07
CA THR A 4 28.25 -26.52 16.48
C THR A 4 27.85 -27.15 15.14
N LEU A 5 26.71 -27.85 15.13
CA LEU A 5 26.02 -28.27 13.93
C LEU A 5 25.44 -27.02 13.23
N THR A 6 26.16 -26.49 12.26
CA THR A 6 25.58 -25.62 11.24
C THR A 6 24.73 -26.49 10.32
N ALA A 7 23.44 -26.52 10.56
CA ALA A 7 22.50 -27.10 9.61
C ALA A 7 22.58 -26.29 8.31
N ASN A 8 23.13 -26.91 7.27
CA ASN A 8 23.15 -26.41 5.90
C ASN A 8 21.70 -26.48 5.40
N GLN A 9 20.92 -25.43 5.58
CA GLN A 9 19.60 -25.34 4.97
C GLN A 9 19.80 -25.20 3.45
N PRO A 10 19.11 -26.00 2.63
CA PRO A 10 19.19 -25.87 1.17
C PRO A 10 18.77 -24.45 0.76
N ALA A 11 19.42 -23.92 -0.26
CA ALA A 11 18.99 -22.65 -0.87
C ALA A 11 17.49 -22.77 -1.25
N PRO A 12 16.68 -21.74 -1.00
CA PRO A 12 15.29 -21.76 -1.42
C PRO A 12 15.21 -22.00 -2.93
N GLY A 13 14.28 -22.86 -3.34
CA GLY A 13 13.93 -23.02 -4.75
C GLY A 13 13.41 -21.72 -5.38
N PRO A 14 13.18 -21.69 -6.70
CA PRO A 14 12.58 -20.52 -7.32
C PRO A 14 11.21 -20.26 -6.69
N LEU A 15 10.93 -18.97 -6.41
CA LEU A 15 9.62 -18.54 -5.89
C LEU A 15 8.52 -18.88 -6.88
N ARG A 16 7.34 -19.27 -6.39
CA ARG A 16 6.15 -19.47 -7.21
C ARG A 16 5.85 -18.21 -8.03
N ALA A 17 5.36 -18.37 -9.27
CA ALA A 17 4.88 -17.25 -10.05
C ALA A 17 3.79 -16.48 -9.30
N LEU A 18 3.82 -15.15 -9.40
CA LEU A 18 2.77 -14.31 -8.82
C LEU A 18 1.45 -14.56 -9.56
N PRO A 19 0.32 -14.53 -8.85
CA PRO A 19 -0.98 -14.43 -9.50
C PRO A 19 -1.12 -13.08 -10.19
N ARG A 20 -2.08 -12.96 -11.08
CA ARG A 20 -2.40 -11.68 -11.75
C ARG A 20 -2.75 -10.57 -10.75
N TYR A 21 -3.43 -10.92 -9.67
CA TYR A 21 -3.88 -9.99 -8.62
C TYR A 21 -3.32 -10.42 -7.26
N PRO A 22 -2.07 -10.04 -6.96
CA PRO A 22 -1.42 -10.42 -5.71
C PRO A 22 -1.92 -9.62 -4.51
N SER A 23 -1.58 -10.12 -3.32
CA SER A 23 -1.87 -9.46 -2.04
C SER A 23 -0.58 -9.06 -1.33
N LEU A 24 -0.54 -7.82 -0.84
CA LEU A 24 0.57 -7.21 -0.12
C LEU A 24 0.13 -6.93 1.33
N TYR A 25 0.98 -7.25 2.28
CA TYR A 25 0.82 -6.90 3.68
C TYR A 25 1.95 -5.98 4.15
N GLN A 26 1.60 -4.74 4.51
CA GLN A 26 2.54 -3.76 5.05
C GLN A 26 2.68 -3.93 6.56
N VAL A 27 3.91 -4.02 7.03
CA VAL A 27 4.26 -4.14 8.46
C VAL A 27 4.98 -2.88 8.92
N ASN A 28 4.52 -2.25 9.99
CA ASN A 28 5.27 -1.19 10.66
C ASN A 28 6.38 -1.84 11.50
N THR A 29 7.54 -2.02 10.86
CA THR A 29 8.65 -2.84 11.39
C THR A 29 9.15 -2.36 12.74
N ARG A 30 9.33 -1.05 12.91
CA ARG A 30 9.86 -0.48 14.16
C ARG A 30 8.91 -0.67 15.33
N VAL A 31 7.62 -0.41 15.10
CA VAL A 31 6.57 -0.59 16.11
C VAL A 31 6.46 -2.05 16.48
N TRP A 32 6.37 -2.94 15.51
CA TRP A 32 6.22 -4.36 15.76
C TRP A 32 7.43 -4.98 16.50
N LEU A 33 8.66 -4.63 16.11
CA LEU A 33 9.86 -5.09 16.82
C LEU A 33 9.94 -4.52 18.25
N THR A 34 9.37 -3.35 18.51
CA THR A 34 9.24 -2.83 19.87
C THR A 34 8.27 -3.67 20.72
N GLU A 35 7.12 -4.03 20.16
CA GLU A 35 6.15 -4.93 20.82
C GLU A 35 6.77 -6.31 21.08
N LEU A 36 7.46 -6.85 20.08
CA LEU A 36 8.17 -8.12 20.20
C LEU A 36 9.28 -8.07 21.26
N SER A 37 10.00 -6.94 21.35
CA SER A 37 11.04 -6.70 22.37
C SER A 37 10.48 -6.78 23.79
N ARG A 38 9.29 -6.21 23.99
CA ARG A 38 8.58 -6.28 25.29
C ARG A 38 8.22 -7.72 25.65
N THR A 39 7.68 -8.47 24.68
CA THR A 39 7.31 -9.88 24.88
C THR A 39 8.53 -10.74 25.18
N LEU A 40 9.67 -10.51 24.53
CA LEU A 40 10.90 -11.28 24.69
C LEU A 40 11.76 -10.83 25.88
N GLY A 41 11.49 -9.67 26.48
CA GLY A 41 12.32 -9.09 27.55
C GLY A 41 13.74 -8.69 27.10
N LYS A 42 13.98 -8.58 25.77
CA LYS A 42 15.23 -8.13 25.15
C LYS A 42 14.91 -7.36 23.88
N ARG A 43 15.87 -6.57 23.37
CA ARG A 43 15.71 -5.94 22.06
C ARG A 43 15.55 -7.01 20.98
N ALA A 44 14.42 -6.98 20.29
CA ALA A 44 14.15 -7.82 19.13
C ALA A 44 14.74 -7.21 17.85
N THR A 45 15.17 -8.08 16.97
CA THR A 45 15.65 -7.77 15.63
C THR A 45 14.83 -8.54 14.58
N LEU A 46 15.13 -8.36 13.29
CA LEU A 46 14.50 -9.12 12.21
C LEU A 46 14.68 -10.64 12.36
N ASP A 47 15.74 -11.09 13.05
CA ASP A 47 15.96 -12.51 13.35
C ASP A 47 14.97 -13.07 14.38
N ASP A 48 14.46 -12.22 15.27
CA ASP A 48 13.57 -12.63 16.34
C ASP A 48 12.09 -12.72 15.89
N ILE A 49 11.78 -12.31 14.65
CA ILE A 49 10.44 -12.46 14.07
C ILE A 49 10.06 -13.95 14.09
N PRO A 50 8.94 -14.35 14.75
CA PRO A 50 8.57 -15.77 14.86
C PRO A 50 8.22 -16.41 13.53
N ASN A 51 8.62 -17.65 13.31
CA ASN A 51 8.19 -18.41 12.12
C ASN A 51 6.66 -18.53 12.03
N ALA A 52 5.97 -18.62 13.17
CA ALA A 52 4.51 -18.67 13.21
C ALA A 52 3.83 -17.46 12.55
N GLU A 53 4.45 -16.27 12.61
CA GLU A 53 3.92 -15.09 11.91
C GLU A 53 4.13 -15.19 10.40
N LEU A 54 5.27 -15.70 9.96
CA LEU A 54 5.52 -15.94 8.54
C LEU A 54 4.55 -17.00 7.97
N ASP A 55 4.32 -18.07 8.73
CA ASP A 55 3.35 -19.13 8.42
C ASP A 55 1.93 -18.56 8.38
N ARG A 56 1.58 -17.65 9.30
CA ARG A 56 0.29 -16.94 9.31
C ARG A 56 0.11 -16.10 8.05
N TRP A 57 1.10 -15.30 7.65
CA TRP A 57 1.00 -14.49 6.42
C TRP A 57 0.82 -15.35 5.18
N GLN A 58 1.54 -16.47 5.07
CA GLN A 58 1.36 -17.45 4.00
C GLN A 58 -0.07 -18.03 4.00
N THR A 59 -0.56 -18.44 5.17
CA THR A 59 -1.92 -19.02 5.34
C THR A 59 -3.01 -18.00 4.99
N LEU A 60 -2.79 -16.72 5.26
CA LEU A 60 -3.71 -15.64 4.90
C LEU A 60 -3.66 -15.29 3.39
N GLY A 61 -2.74 -15.89 2.61
CA GLY A 61 -2.66 -15.74 1.17
C GLY A 61 -1.94 -14.48 0.70
N PHE A 62 -1.08 -13.89 1.52
CA PHE A 62 -0.23 -12.79 1.09
C PHE A 62 0.89 -13.29 0.17
N ASP A 63 1.29 -12.45 -0.79
CA ASP A 63 2.38 -12.70 -1.74
C ASP A 63 3.59 -11.83 -1.44
N PHE A 64 3.34 -10.60 -0.97
CA PHE A 64 4.35 -9.63 -0.58
C PHE A 64 4.21 -9.26 0.89
N ILE A 65 5.36 -9.17 1.57
CA ILE A 65 5.48 -8.57 2.90
C ILE A 65 6.34 -7.32 2.76
N TRP A 66 5.73 -6.16 2.97
CA TRP A 66 6.44 -4.90 2.96
C TRP A 66 6.84 -4.51 4.38
N LEU A 67 8.14 -4.50 4.64
CA LEU A 67 8.73 -4.03 5.88
C LEU A 67 9.03 -2.52 5.79
N LEU A 68 8.15 -1.71 6.36
CA LEU A 68 8.27 -0.26 6.39
C LEU A 68 9.44 0.19 7.27
N SER A 69 10.24 1.17 6.80
CA SER A 69 11.22 1.92 7.64
C SER A 69 12.37 1.08 8.20
N VAL A 70 12.97 0.21 7.38
CA VAL A 70 14.10 -0.64 7.82
C VAL A 70 15.46 0.06 7.72
N TRP A 71 15.56 1.16 6.96
CA TRP A 71 16.84 1.79 6.63
C TRP A 71 17.47 2.54 7.79
N GLN A 72 18.78 2.80 7.67
CA GLN A 72 19.55 3.59 8.63
C GLN A 72 19.01 5.02 8.69
N THR A 73 18.74 5.50 9.90
CA THR A 73 18.39 6.88 10.21
C THR A 73 19.40 7.49 11.18
N GLY A 74 19.47 8.81 11.24
CA GLY A 74 20.48 9.52 12.01
C GLY A 74 19.91 10.37 13.16
N PRO A 75 20.79 10.91 14.02
CA PRO A 75 20.40 11.73 15.17
C PRO A 75 19.81 13.10 14.79
N ALA A 76 20.10 13.62 13.59
CA ALA A 76 19.58 14.92 13.18
C ALA A 76 18.03 14.88 13.02
N ALA A 77 17.53 13.94 12.25
CA ALA A 77 16.09 13.74 12.06
C ALA A 77 15.38 13.36 13.37
N GLN A 78 16.02 12.54 14.21
CA GLN A 78 15.47 12.18 15.52
C GLN A 78 15.30 13.41 16.41
N ARG A 79 16.33 14.27 16.51
CA ARG A 79 16.26 15.50 17.30
C ARG A 79 15.15 16.42 16.80
N ILE A 80 15.07 16.65 15.49
CA ILE A 80 14.03 17.49 14.88
C ILE A 80 12.64 16.93 15.20
N SER A 81 12.43 15.63 15.12
CA SER A 81 11.17 14.97 15.45
C SER A 81 10.77 15.16 16.91
N ARG A 82 11.72 15.10 17.84
CA ARG A 82 11.49 15.31 19.28
C ARG A 82 11.21 16.75 19.63
N GLU A 83 11.85 17.69 18.95
CA GLU A 83 11.76 19.14 19.22
C GLU A 83 10.57 19.81 18.50
N ASN A 84 10.02 19.21 17.43
CA ASN A 84 8.91 19.79 16.68
C ASN A 84 7.61 19.78 17.51
N PRO A 85 7.08 20.95 17.92
CA PRO A 85 5.95 21.01 18.86
C PRO A 85 4.65 20.50 18.24
N HIS A 86 4.46 20.65 16.92
CA HIS A 86 3.26 20.16 16.24
C HIS A 86 3.25 18.63 16.20
N TRP A 87 4.34 18.01 15.79
CA TRP A 87 4.47 16.56 15.76
C TRP A 87 4.38 15.95 17.16
N ARG A 88 5.00 16.61 18.15
CA ARG A 88 4.94 16.15 19.54
C ARG A 88 3.52 16.14 20.10
N SER A 89 2.69 17.12 19.75
CA SER A 89 1.27 17.12 20.11
C SER A 89 0.51 15.94 19.50
N GLU A 90 0.80 15.61 18.24
CA GLU A 90 0.23 14.43 17.57
C GLU A 90 0.69 13.12 18.24
N PHE A 91 1.97 13.01 18.58
CA PHE A 91 2.51 11.83 19.26
C PHE A 91 1.89 11.63 20.62
N GLN A 92 1.67 12.69 21.40
CA GLN A 92 0.99 12.66 22.69
C GLN A 92 -0.49 12.24 22.56
N ALA A 93 -1.15 12.65 21.47
CA ALA A 93 -2.53 12.20 21.20
C ALA A 93 -2.60 10.70 20.82
N THR A 94 -1.51 10.14 20.29
CA THR A 94 -1.40 8.72 19.95
C THR A 94 -0.98 7.89 21.17
N LEU A 95 0.00 8.37 21.94
CA LEU A 95 0.57 7.70 23.12
C LEU A 95 0.43 8.62 24.35
N LEU A 96 -0.54 8.33 25.21
CA LEU A 96 -0.79 9.13 26.42
C LEU A 96 0.38 9.09 27.42
N ASP A 97 1.19 8.05 27.36
CA ASP A 97 2.38 7.80 28.17
C ASP A 97 3.69 7.98 27.36
N LEU A 98 3.67 8.84 26.34
CA LEU A 98 4.78 9.10 25.44
C LEU A 98 6.11 9.35 26.16
N GLN A 99 7.15 8.61 25.76
CA GLN A 99 8.52 8.75 26.22
C GLN A 99 9.43 9.22 25.08
N GLU A 100 10.58 9.80 25.39
CA GLU A 100 11.56 10.25 24.36
C GLU A 100 12.04 9.09 23.47
N ASP A 101 12.18 7.88 24.04
CA ASP A 101 12.61 6.69 23.30
C ASP A 101 11.54 6.17 22.33
N ASP A 102 10.30 6.58 22.48
CA ASP A 102 9.22 6.28 21.53
C ASP A 102 9.36 7.06 20.21
N ILE A 103 10.25 8.09 20.19
CA ILE A 103 10.47 8.96 19.04
C ILE A 103 11.86 8.70 18.42
N PRO A 104 12.03 7.64 17.61
CA PRO A 104 13.29 7.40 16.87
C PRO A 104 13.51 8.34 15.69
N GLY A 105 12.51 9.13 15.31
CA GLY A 105 12.49 9.96 14.12
C GLY A 105 11.89 9.27 12.90
N SER A 106 11.64 10.03 11.83
CA SER A 106 11.03 9.51 10.60
C SER A 106 11.83 8.35 10.01
N GLY A 107 11.13 7.29 9.63
CA GLY A 107 11.70 6.17 8.89
C GLY A 107 12.08 6.52 7.46
N PHE A 108 11.61 7.66 6.96
CA PHE A 108 11.89 8.19 5.62
C PHE A 108 13.02 9.25 5.60
N ALA A 109 13.43 9.78 6.76
CA ALA A 109 14.62 10.62 6.89
C ALA A 109 15.88 9.73 7.03
N ILE A 110 16.30 9.14 5.92
CA ILE A 110 17.34 8.12 5.88
C ILE A 110 18.75 8.73 5.73
N THR A 111 19.73 8.08 6.36
CA THR A 111 21.16 8.39 6.20
C THR A 111 21.89 7.40 5.29
N GLY A 112 21.18 6.43 4.74
CA GLY A 112 21.70 5.45 3.79
C GLY A 112 20.83 4.20 3.73
N TYR A 113 20.99 3.44 2.66
CA TYR A 113 20.23 2.22 2.38
C TYR A 113 20.90 0.96 2.95
N THR A 114 21.44 1.04 4.15
CA THR A 114 21.79 -0.13 4.97
C THR A 114 20.72 -0.34 6.04
N VAL A 115 20.44 -1.57 6.37
CA VAL A 115 19.42 -1.87 7.40
C VAL A 115 19.88 -1.32 8.75
N HIS A 116 18.98 -0.66 9.46
CA HIS A 116 19.30 -0.04 10.75
C HIS A 116 19.87 -1.07 11.73
N LYS A 117 21.00 -0.72 12.36
CA LYS A 117 21.74 -1.62 13.29
C LYS A 117 20.85 -2.21 14.40
N ASN A 118 19.88 -1.42 14.89
CA ASN A 118 18.96 -1.86 15.92
C ASN A 118 17.96 -2.92 15.44
N LEU A 119 17.80 -3.10 14.12
CA LEU A 119 16.98 -4.13 13.50
C LEU A 119 17.79 -5.39 13.14
N GLY A 120 19.10 -5.39 13.40
CA GLY A 120 20.01 -6.52 13.14
C GLY A 120 20.87 -6.39 11.88
N GLY A 121 20.75 -5.27 11.16
CA GLY A 121 21.55 -4.99 9.96
C GLY A 121 21.20 -5.85 8.74
N ASP A 122 21.95 -5.67 7.65
CA ASP A 122 21.72 -6.35 6.35
C ASP A 122 21.72 -7.88 6.46
N ALA A 123 22.54 -8.43 7.36
CA ALA A 123 22.61 -9.88 7.56
C ALA A 123 21.31 -10.46 8.14
N ALA A 124 20.66 -9.75 9.06
CA ALA A 124 19.36 -10.18 9.61
C ALA A 124 18.25 -10.07 8.55
N LEU A 125 18.28 -9.02 7.71
CA LEU A 125 17.37 -8.89 6.58
C LEU A 125 17.52 -10.05 5.59
N ALA A 126 18.74 -10.40 5.23
CA ALA A 126 19.03 -11.51 4.32
C ALA A 126 18.46 -12.85 4.85
N ARG A 127 18.66 -13.14 6.15
CA ARG A 127 18.07 -14.34 6.79
C ARG A 127 16.56 -14.31 6.79
N LEU A 128 15.94 -13.16 7.10
CA LEU A 128 14.49 -13.01 7.05
C LEU A 128 13.96 -13.20 5.63
N ARG A 129 14.58 -12.58 4.60
CA ARG A 129 14.21 -12.80 3.20
C ARG A 129 14.25 -14.28 2.82
N GLN A 130 15.29 -15.00 3.25
CA GLN A 130 15.37 -16.45 3.01
C GLN A 130 14.21 -17.21 3.67
N ARG A 131 13.84 -16.85 4.93
CA ARG A 131 12.71 -17.47 5.64
C ARG A 131 11.37 -17.16 5.00
N LEU A 132 11.20 -15.95 4.45
CA LEU A 132 10.03 -15.56 3.65
C LEU A 132 9.97 -16.38 2.35
N ALA A 133 11.07 -16.46 1.61
CA ALA A 133 11.14 -17.22 0.36
C ALA A 133 10.83 -18.71 0.54
N GLN A 134 11.15 -19.33 1.66
CA GLN A 134 10.76 -20.72 2.00
C GLN A 134 9.24 -20.91 2.11
N ARG A 135 8.47 -19.84 2.12
CA ARG A 135 7.01 -19.77 2.24
C ARG A 135 6.36 -19.13 1.01
N ASP A 136 7.10 -19.01 -0.09
CA ASP A 136 6.67 -18.28 -1.30
C ASP A 136 6.28 -16.83 -1.05
N LEU A 137 6.77 -16.22 0.04
CA LEU A 137 6.56 -14.82 0.37
C LEU A 137 7.73 -13.97 -0.18
N ARG A 138 7.39 -12.87 -0.83
CA ARG A 138 8.34 -11.88 -1.35
C ARG A 138 8.52 -10.74 -0.38
N LEU A 139 9.76 -10.26 -0.25
CA LEU A 139 10.10 -9.11 0.57
C LEU A 139 10.02 -7.83 -0.24
N MET A 140 9.23 -6.85 0.23
CA MET A 140 9.20 -5.48 -0.30
C MET A 140 9.79 -4.52 0.74
N LEU A 141 10.55 -3.52 0.26
CA LEU A 141 11.16 -2.46 1.08
C LEU A 141 10.83 -1.07 0.51
N ASP A 142 11.28 -0.01 1.19
CA ASP A 142 11.13 1.37 0.72
C ASP A 142 12.32 1.82 -0.13
N PHE A 143 12.03 2.64 -1.14
CA PHE A 143 13.00 3.51 -1.78
C PHE A 143 12.52 4.96 -1.64
N VAL A 144 13.37 5.85 -1.13
CA VAL A 144 13.05 7.26 -0.84
C VAL A 144 13.76 8.14 -1.87
N PRO A 145 13.16 8.41 -3.04
CA PRO A 145 13.84 9.12 -4.12
C PRO A 145 13.92 10.64 -3.92
N ASN A 146 12.96 11.21 -3.17
CA ASN A 146 12.79 12.67 -3.15
C ASN A 146 13.78 13.39 -2.25
N HIS A 147 14.18 12.79 -1.13
CA HIS A 147 14.93 13.47 -0.08
C HIS A 147 15.82 12.52 0.73
N MET A 148 16.72 13.10 1.52
CA MET A 148 17.57 12.38 2.49
C MET A 148 17.59 13.14 3.82
N ALA A 149 18.01 12.49 4.91
CA ALA A 149 18.20 13.16 6.21
C ALA A 149 19.28 14.26 6.14
N PRO A 150 19.22 15.30 7.02
CA PRO A 150 20.23 16.35 7.06
C PRO A 150 21.64 15.88 7.39
N ASP A 151 21.79 14.73 8.04
CA ASP A 151 23.06 14.07 8.36
C ASP A 151 23.40 12.90 7.41
N HIS A 152 22.77 12.83 6.23
CA HIS A 152 23.19 11.90 5.18
C HIS A 152 24.62 12.22 4.71
N PRO A 153 25.51 11.21 4.52
CA PRO A 153 26.91 11.45 4.10
C PRO A 153 27.07 12.31 2.84
N TRP A 154 26.13 12.21 1.89
CA TRP A 154 26.15 13.03 0.67
C TRP A 154 26.04 14.53 0.94
N VAL A 155 25.46 14.94 2.05
CA VAL A 155 25.37 16.36 2.42
C VAL A 155 26.77 16.98 2.53
N GLN A 156 27.74 16.21 3.07
CA GLN A 156 29.11 16.67 3.25
C GLN A 156 30.00 16.39 2.02
N SER A 157 29.75 15.28 1.31
CA SER A 157 30.62 14.83 0.21
C SER A 157 30.16 15.28 -1.17
N HIS A 158 28.86 15.52 -1.36
CA HIS A 158 28.22 15.84 -2.64
C HIS A 158 27.06 16.83 -2.41
N ALA A 159 27.39 18.01 -1.86
CA ALA A 159 26.37 19.01 -1.54
C ALA A 159 25.59 19.51 -2.78
N ASP A 160 26.13 19.35 -3.98
CA ASP A 160 25.49 19.62 -5.27
C ASP A 160 24.40 18.58 -5.65
N TYR A 161 24.31 17.47 -4.92
CA TYR A 161 23.20 16.52 -5.05
C TYR A 161 21.91 17.04 -4.41
N PHE A 162 21.96 18.14 -3.70
CA PHE A 162 20.82 18.75 -3.05
C PHE A 162 20.43 20.07 -3.71
N VAL A 163 19.15 20.43 -3.63
CA VAL A 163 18.63 21.69 -4.18
C VAL A 163 19.13 22.84 -3.30
N ALA A 164 19.97 23.69 -3.90
CA ALA A 164 20.47 24.89 -3.24
C ALA A 164 19.43 26.00 -3.24
N GLY A 165 19.40 26.79 -2.17
CA GLY A 165 18.69 28.05 -2.06
C GLY A 165 19.64 29.26 -1.97
N THR A 166 19.04 30.45 -1.98
CA THR A 166 19.71 31.73 -1.77
C THR A 166 19.34 32.33 -0.40
N GLU A 167 20.04 33.37 0.02
CA GLU A 167 19.66 34.14 1.22
C GLU A 167 18.25 34.75 1.09
N GLU A 168 17.87 35.16 -0.11
CA GLU A 168 16.54 35.66 -0.41
C GLU A 168 15.49 34.58 -0.26
N ASP A 169 15.76 33.34 -0.74
CA ASP A 169 14.85 32.21 -0.59
C ASP A 169 14.64 31.86 0.87
N LEU A 170 15.71 31.79 1.67
CA LEU A 170 15.63 31.54 3.10
C LEU A 170 14.84 32.61 3.86
N GLN A 171 15.05 33.90 3.50
CA GLN A 171 14.30 35.01 4.12
C GLN A 171 12.82 34.99 3.72
N ARG A 172 12.52 34.69 2.45
CA ARG A 172 11.16 34.67 1.92
C ARG A 172 10.37 33.44 2.40
N ALA A 173 11.01 32.29 2.54
CA ALA A 173 10.36 31.02 2.86
C ALA A 173 11.21 30.16 3.83
N PRO A 174 11.43 30.63 5.09
CA PRO A 174 12.26 29.92 6.06
C PRO A 174 11.75 28.51 6.39
N GLN A 175 10.48 28.24 6.15
CA GLN A 175 9.88 26.91 6.31
C GLN A 175 10.27 25.90 5.19
N ASN A 176 10.93 26.37 4.12
CA ASN A 176 11.30 25.55 2.98
C ASN A 176 12.84 25.40 2.80
N TYR A 177 13.63 26.14 3.55
CA TYR A 177 15.08 26.18 3.43
C TYR A 177 15.77 26.18 4.79
N THR A 178 17.00 25.71 4.82
CA THR A 178 17.85 25.71 6.01
C THR A 178 19.31 25.99 5.66
N ARG A 179 20.10 26.41 6.66
CA ARG A 179 21.55 26.48 6.56
C ARG A 179 22.17 25.15 6.93
N VAL A 180 23.09 24.69 6.13
CA VAL A 180 23.85 23.48 6.36
C VAL A 180 25.35 23.84 6.39
N ALA A 181 26.01 23.46 7.47
CA ALA A 181 27.46 23.61 7.59
C ALA A 181 28.17 22.57 6.74
N LEU A 182 29.08 22.99 5.88
CA LEU A 182 29.92 22.16 5.03
C LEU A 182 31.41 22.43 5.34
N PRO A 183 32.34 21.56 4.90
CA PRO A 183 33.77 21.76 5.12
C PRO A 183 34.31 23.07 4.53
N ASP A 184 33.67 23.57 3.47
CA ASP A 184 34.09 24.78 2.74
C ASP A 184 33.24 26.03 3.10
N GLY A 185 32.36 25.95 4.10
CA GLY A 185 31.51 27.05 4.56
C GLY A 185 30.05 26.62 4.79
N GLU A 186 29.14 27.58 4.83
CA GLU A 186 27.69 27.29 4.93
C GLU A 186 27.03 27.37 3.55
N ARG A 187 26.05 26.52 3.35
CA ARG A 187 25.13 26.60 2.20
C ARG A 187 23.68 26.60 2.65
N ILE A 188 22.84 27.28 1.89
CA ILE A 188 21.40 27.19 2.02
C ILE A 188 20.92 26.06 1.13
N VAL A 189 20.15 25.12 1.73
CA VAL A 189 19.64 23.92 1.08
C VAL A 189 18.13 23.83 1.33
N ALA A 190 17.40 23.38 0.34
CA ALA A 190 15.96 23.18 0.45
C ALA A 190 15.64 21.95 1.30
N TYR A 191 14.58 22.05 2.12
CA TYR A 191 13.94 20.87 2.70
C TYR A 191 13.21 20.06 1.61
N GLY A 192 13.09 18.74 1.80
CA GLY A 192 12.19 17.91 1.00
C GLY A 192 10.76 18.42 1.15
N ARG A 193 10.02 18.50 0.04
CA ARG A 193 8.60 18.89 0.06
C ARG A 193 7.87 18.50 -1.22
N ASP A 194 6.57 18.53 -1.17
CA ASP A 194 5.71 18.57 -2.33
C ASP A 194 5.40 20.03 -2.78
N PRO A 195 4.73 20.24 -3.92
CA PRO A 195 4.46 21.59 -4.44
C PRO A 195 3.41 22.38 -3.63
N TYR A 196 2.66 21.75 -2.72
CA TYR A 196 1.49 22.33 -2.06
C TYR A 196 1.70 22.66 -0.59
N PHE A 197 2.66 21.99 0.07
CA PHE A 197 2.91 22.13 1.50
C PHE A 197 4.33 22.66 1.79
N SER A 198 4.53 23.08 3.02
CA SER A 198 5.85 23.49 3.53
C SER A 198 6.80 22.30 3.59
N GLY A 199 8.11 22.60 3.62
CA GLY A 199 9.16 21.60 3.69
C GLY A 199 9.10 20.73 4.95
N TRP A 200 9.56 19.49 4.81
CA TRP A 200 9.75 18.55 5.90
C TRP A 200 11.12 18.81 6.56
N PRO A 201 11.15 19.40 7.76
CA PRO A 201 12.39 19.95 8.33
C PRO A 201 13.46 18.89 8.69
N ASP A 202 13.07 17.64 8.76
CA ASP A 202 13.95 16.49 8.99
C ASP A 202 14.54 15.87 7.71
N THR A 203 14.36 16.55 6.56
CA THR A 203 14.83 16.08 5.24
C THR A 203 15.48 17.21 4.43
N LEU A 204 16.33 16.85 3.46
CA LEU A 204 16.89 17.76 2.46
C LEU A 204 16.55 17.24 1.06
N GLN A 205 16.13 18.15 0.17
CA GLN A 205 15.66 17.86 -1.17
C GLN A 205 16.78 17.45 -2.11
N LEU A 206 16.65 16.29 -2.75
CA LEU A 206 17.57 15.85 -3.81
C LEU A 206 17.36 16.63 -5.10
N ASN A 207 18.44 16.89 -5.82
CA ASN A 207 18.47 17.71 -7.03
C ASN A 207 18.46 16.86 -8.30
N TYR A 208 17.28 16.65 -8.85
CA TYR A 208 17.09 15.90 -10.10
C TYR A 208 17.56 16.66 -11.36
N ALA A 209 17.90 17.94 -11.25
CA ALA A 209 18.57 18.67 -12.34
C ALA A 209 20.07 18.28 -12.45
N ASN A 210 20.63 17.61 -11.43
CA ASN A 210 22.00 17.11 -11.46
C ASN A 210 22.04 15.64 -11.94
N PRO A 211 22.60 15.35 -13.14
CA PRO A 211 22.68 13.99 -13.66
C PRO A 211 23.50 13.03 -12.79
N ALA A 212 24.51 13.55 -12.05
CA ALA A 212 25.32 12.73 -11.16
C ALA A 212 24.52 12.26 -9.94
N ALA A 213 23.61 13.11 -9.41
CA ALA A 213 22.69 12.71 -8.36
C ALA A 213 21.72 11.61 -8.84
N GLN A 214 21.15 11.77 -10.06
CA GLN A 214 20.31 10.71 -10.64
C GLN A 214 21.05 9.39 -10.81
N ALA A 215 22.29 9.42 -11.33
CA ALA A 215 23.12 8.21 -11.51
C ALA A 215 23.44 7.54 -10.18
N ALA A 216 23.75 8.32 -9.13
CA ALA A 216 24.00 7.81 -7.78
C ALA A 216 22.75 7.12 -7.20
N LEU A 217 21.58 7.73 -7.38
CA LEU A 217 20.30 7.15 -6.93
C LEU A 217 19.93 5.85 -7.68
N ILE A 218 20.20 5.76 -8.99
CA ILE A 218 20.03 4.52 -9.76
C ILE A 218 20.98 3.44 -9.23
N GLY A 219 22.21 3.81 -8.86
CA GLY A 219 23.17 2.89 -8.22
C GLY A 219 22.65 2.36 -6.88
N GLU A 220 22.10 3.23 -6.02
CA GLU A 220 21.50 2.81 -4.75
C GLU A 220 20.26 1.92 -4.99
N LEU A 221 19.38 2.29 -5.90
CA LEU A 221 18.20 1.51 -6.26
C LEU A 221 18.58 0.09 -6.71
N THR A 222 19.58 -0.03 -7.58
CA THR A 222 20.09 -1.32 -8.05
C THR A 222 20.68 -2.15 -6.90
N ARG A 223 21.41 -1.50 -5.99
CA ARG A 223 21.97 -2.15 -4.79
C ARG A 223 20.90 -2.68 -3.86
N ILE A 224 19.84 -1.90 -3.61
CA ILE A 224 18.71 -2.33 -2.78
C ILE A 224 18.01 -3.53 -3.42
N ALA A 225 17.82 -3.54 -4.74
CA ALA A 225 17.17 -4.63 -5.45
C ALA A 225 17.86 -5.99 -5.27
N THR A 226 19.13 -6.03 -4.89
CA THR A 226 19.79 -7.29 -4.51
C THR A 226 19.30 -7.85 -3.17
N GLN A 227 18.66 -7.02 -2.33
CA GLN A 227 18.28 -7.36 -0.95
C GLN A 227 16.80 -7.69 -0.77
N CYS A 228 15.95 -7.41 -1.78
CA CYS A 228 14.49 -7.62 -1.71
C CYS A 228 13.95 -8.12 -3.05
N ASP A 229 12.64 -8.27 -3.14
CA ASP A 229 11.92 -8.77 -4.32
C ASP A 229 11.00 -7.69 -4.92
N GLY A 230 10.88 -6.55 -4.24
CA GLY A 230 10.15 -5.38 -4.69
C GLY A 230 10.45 -4.14 -3.85
N LEU A 231 10.11 -2.97 -4.40
CA LEU A 231 10.26 -1.69 -3.74
C LEU A 231 8.97 -0.86 -3.84
N ARG A 232 8.58 -0.29 -2.71
CA ARG A 232 7.65 0.84 -2.68
C ARG A 232 8.46 2.12 -2.78
N CYS A 233 8.24 2.88 -3.84
CA CYS A 233 8.93 4.14 -4.09
C CYS A 233 8.14 5.29 -3.47
N ASP A 234 8.71 5.89 -2.44
CA ASP A 234 8.17 6.99 -1.65
C ASP A 234 7.93 8.20 -2.54
N MET A 235 6.71 8.79 -2.48
CA MET A 235 6.36 10.02 -3.20
C MET A 235 6.88 10.04 -4.65
N ALA A 236 6.70 8.93 -5.39
CA ALA A 236 7.32 8.69 -6.69
C ALA A 236 7.03 9.79 -7.74
N MET A 237 5.88 10.45 -7.64
CA MET A 237 5.49 11.52 -8.55
C MET A 237 6.29 12.81 -8.36
N LEU A 238 6.96 13.03 -7.21
CA LEU A 238 7.70 14.26 -6.95
C LEU A 238 8.95 14.42 -7.84
N VAL A 239 9.48 13.30 -8.34
CA VAL A 239 10.65 13.29 -9.20
C VAL A 239 10.31 13.30 -10.70
N LEU A 240 9.02 13.31 -11.05
CA LEU A 240 8.60 13.55 -12.43
C LEU A 240 9.04 14.95 -12.88
N PRO A 241 9.60 15.11 -14.11
CA PRO A 241 10.17 16.38 -14.56
C PRO A 241 9.23 17.58 -14.41
N GLU A 242 7.95 17.40 -14.71
CA GLU A 242 6.93 18.46 -14.64
C GLU A 242 6.63 18.86 -13.19
N VAL A 243 6.59 17.88 -12.28
CA VAL A 243 6.36 18.11 -10.84
C VAL A 243 7.58 18.74 -10.21
N PHE A 244 8.78 18.22 -10.51
CA PHE A 244 10.04 18.75 -10.03
C PHE A 244 10.26 20.21 -10.50
N GLN A 245 10.02 20.50 -11.80
CA GLN A 245 10.13 21.83 -12.34
C GLN A 245 9.11 22.80 -11.70
N ARG A 246 7.86 22.38 -11.50
CA ARG A 246 6.85 23.20 -10.80
C ARG A 246 7.23 23.54 -9.37
N THR A 247 7.85 22.59 -8.68
CA THR A 247 8.21 22.75 -7.26
C THR A 247 9.46 23.60 -7.08
N TRP A 248 10.48 23.42 -7.93
CA TRP A 248 11.82 23.95 -7.75
C TRP A 248 12.27 24.95 -8.82
N GLY A 249 11.52 25.10 -9.91
CA GLY A 249 11.92 25.93 -11.05
C GLY A 249 13.07 25.33 -11.90
N LEU A 250 13.53 24.14 -11.52
CA LEU A 250 14.65 23.45 -12.16
C LEU A 250 14.16 22.40 -13.17
N ARG A 251 14.83 22.29 -14.31
CA ARG A 251 14.54 21.25 -15.30
C ARG A 251 15.34 19.99 -15.02
N SER A 252 14.71 18.83 -15.06
CA SER A 252 15.34 17.52 -14.93
C SER A 252 15.09 16.64 -16.14
N GLN A 253 15.95 15.64 -16.36
CA GLN A 253 15.67 14.54 -17.27
C GLN A 253 14.74 13.52 -16.57
N PRO A 254 13.95 12.75 -17.33
CA PRO A 254 13.12 11.68 -16.76
C PRO A 254 13.97 10.65 -16.02
N PHE A 255 13.69 10.47 -14.73
CA PHE A 255 14.41 9.55 -13.86
C PHE A 255 13.89 8.12 -13.96
N TRP A 256 12.57 7.94 -13.81
CA TRP A 256 11.97 6.60 -13.69
C TRP A 256 12.20 5.69 -14.88
N PRO A 257 12.10 6.12 -16.16
CA PRO A 257 12.37 5.22 -17.30
C PRO A 257 13.78 4.63 -17.26
N GLN A 258 14.77 5.39 -16.81
CA GLN A 258 16.16 4.91 -16.68
C GLN A 258 16.31 3.99 -15.47
N ALA A 259 15.71 4.36 -14.34
CA ALA A 259 15.77 3.61 -13.08
C ALA A 259 15.08 2.25 -13.20
N THR A 260 13.85 2.22 -13.75
CA THR A 260 13.08 0.99 -13.94
C THR A 260 13.73 0.06 -14.97
N ALA A 261 14.27 0.60 -16.07
CA ALA A 261 15.02 -0.18 -17.04
C ALA A 261 16.30 -0.81 -16.45
N ALA A 262 17.04 -0.07 -15.61
CA ALA A 262 18.23 -0.59 -14.94
C ALA A 262 17.91 -1.76 -13.99
N ILE A 263 16.78 -1.70 -13.28
CA ILE A 263 16.29 -2.79 -12.43
C ILE A 263 15.86 -3.99 -13.29
N ARG A 264 15.03 -3.78 -14.30
CA ARG A 264 14.51 -4.86 -15.17
C ARG A 264 15.61 -5.63 -15.89
N ALA A 265 16.67 -4.94 -16.26
CA ALA A 265 17.83 -5.59 -16.92
C ALA A 265 18.53 -6.64 -16.05
N GLN A 266 18.46 -6.51 -14.71
CA GLN A 266 19.12 -7.40 -13.76
C GLN A 266 18.10 -8.32 -13.04
N PHE A 267 16.90 -7.83 -12.80
CA PHE A 267 15.83 -8.48 -12.03
C PHE A 267 14.51 -8.37 -12.78
N PRO A 268 14.24 -9.22 -13.80
CA PRO A 268 13.05 -9.09 -14.67
C PRO A 268 11.70 -9.14 -13.90
N ASP A 269 11.63 -9.94 -12.83
CA ASP A 269 10.41 -10.15 -12.02
C ASP A 269 10.31 -9.22 -10.79
N PHE A 270 11.19 -8.20 -10.71
CA PHE A 270 11.21 -7.28 -9.58
C PHE A 270 9.99 -6.37 -9.57
N CYS A 271 9.28 -6.29 -8.45
CA CYS A 271 8.07 -5.49 -8.32
C CYS A 271 8.37 -4.04 -7.92
N LEU A 272 7.84 -3.09 -8.67
CA LEU A 272 7.94 -1.65 -8.38
C LEU A 272 6.54 -1.08 -8.10
N LEU A 273 6.32 -0.61 -6.87
CA LEU A 273 5.11 0.02 -6.39
C LEU A 273 5.34 1.53 -6.20
N ALA A 274 4.61 2.36 -6.93
CA ALA A 274 4.67 3.81 -6.79
C ALA A 274 3.67 4.31 -5.75
N GLU A 275 4.13 5.10 -4.78
CA GLU A 275 3.25 6.04 -4.13
C GLU A 275 2.91 7.16 -5.10
N ALA A 276 1.61 7.33 -5.38
CA ALA A 276 1.10 8.22 -6.41
C ALA A 276 -0.10 9.03 -5.92
N TYR A 277 -0.12 10.30 -6.29
CA TYR A 277 -1.23 11.24 -6.05
C TYR A 277 -1.46 12.10 -7.28
N TRP A 278 -2.54 12.89 -7.29
CA TRP A 278 -2.84 13.96 -8.27
C TRP A 278 -3.08 13.46 -9.70
N ASP A 279 -3.69 12.28 -9.86
CA ASP A 279 -3.97 11.64 -11.16
C ASP A 279 -2.71 11.31 -11.97
N LEU A 280 -1.58 11.04 -11.29
CA LEU A 280 -0.31 10.70 -11.92
C LEU A 280 -0.04 9.19 -11.97
N GLU A 281 -1.00 8.36 -11.55
CA GLU A 281 -0.91 6.89 -11.53
C GLU A 281 -0.58 6.34 -12.92
N TRP A 282 -1.34 6.77 -13.94
CA TRP A 282 -1.10 6.34 -15.33
C TRP A 282 0.29 6.74 -15.82
N THR A 283 0.72 7.96 -15.52
CA THR A 283 2.06 8.44 -15.91
C THR A 283 3.16 7.55 -15.31
N LEU A 284 3.03 7.17 -14.03
CA LEU A 284 4.02 6.31 -13.37
C LEU A 284 3.97 4.87 -13.90
N GLN A 285 2.78 4.32 -14.17
CA GLN A 285 2.63 3.02 -14.83
C GLN A 285 3.36 2.99 -16.19
N GLN A 286 3.20 4.04 -17.02
CA GLN A 286 3.89 4.16 -18.30
C GLN A 286 5.43 4.34 -18.18
N GLN A 287 5.91 4.71 -16.99
CA GLN A 287 7.35 4.82 -16.70
C GLN A 287 7.95 3.55 -16.08
N GLY A 288 7.21 2.44 -16.08
CA GLY A 288 7.69 1.10 -15.74
C GLY A 288 7.37 0.62 -14.32
N PHE A 289 6.46 1.27 -13.60
CA PHE A 289 5.92 0.75 -12.36
C PHE A 289 4.89 -0.36 -12.61
N ASP A 290 4.96 -1.42 -11.82
CA ASP A 290 3.98 -2.50 -11.87
C ASP A 290 2.67 -2.09 -11.24
N TYR A 291 2.75 -1.28 -10.17
CA TYR A 291 1.59 -0.78 -9.45
C TYR A 291 1.78 0.68 -9.04
N ALA A 292 0.66 1.42 -8.97
CA ALA A 292 0.58 2.76 -8.39
C ALA A 292 -0.58 2.80 -7.38
N TYR A 293 -0.45 3.57 -6.30
CA TYR A 293 -1.50 3.74 -5.29
C TYR A 293 -2.81 4.23 -5.91
N ASP A 294 -3.93 3.59 -5.56
CA ASP A 294 -5.26 4.05 -5.95
C ASP A 294 -5.89 4.96 -4.87
N LYS A 295 -5.28 6.12 -4.68
CA LYS A 295 -5.81 7.13 -3.76
C LYS A 295 -7.19 7.63 -4.18
N ARG A 296 -7.47 7.63 -5.50
CA ARG A 296 -8.76 8.09 -6.04
C ARG A 296 -9.92 7.19 -5.64
N LEU A 297 -9.75 5.87 -5.64
CA LEU A 297 -10.80 4.98 -5.14
C LEU A 297 -11.02 5.20 -3.65
N TYR A 298 -9.93 5.28 -2.86
CA TYR A 298 -10.00 5.57 -1.43
C TYR A 298 -10.80 6.85 -1.13
N ASP A 299 -10.51 7.96 -1.82
CA ASP A 299 -11.21 9.24 -1.62
C ASP A 299 -12.69 9.15 -2.00
N ARG A 300 -13.03 8.43 -3.07
CA ARG A 300 -14.42 8.21 -3.51
C ARG A 300 -15.21 7.33 -2.54
N LEU A 301 -14.57 6.31 -1.97
CA LEU A 301 -15.17 5.49 -0.92
C LEU A 301 -15.44 6.34 0.33
N HIS A 302 -14.51 7.19 0.71
CA HIS A 302 -14.68 8.11 1.83
C HIS A 302 -15.82 9.12 1.59
N ALA A 303 -15.99 9.58 0.35
CA ALA A 303 -17.11 10.47 -0.04
C ALA A 303 -18.49 9.75 -0.08
N GLN A 304 -18.53 8.42 0.08
CA GLN A 304 -19.75 7.62 0.18
C GLN A 304 -20.71 7.78 -1.01
N ALA A 305 -20.19 7.85 -2.23
CA ALA A 305 -20.97 8.03 -3.45
C ALA A 305 -20.70 6.93 -4.48
N ALA A 306 -21.70 6.09 -4.78
CA ALA A 306 -21.56 4.93 -5.66
C ALA A 306 -21.20 5.31 -7.12
N ARG A 307 -21.78 6.37 -7.67
CA ARG A 307 -21.56 6.77 -9.08
C ARG A 307 -20.07 7.10 -9.36
N PRO A 308 -19.38 7.97 -8.60
CA PRO A 308 -17.94 8.23 -8.81
C PRO A 308 -17.08 6.99 -8.68
N ILE A 309 -17.47 6.02 -7.84
CA ILE A 309 -16.77 4.73 -7.72
C ILE A 309 -16.94 3.92 -9.01
N ARG A 310 -18.17 3.79 -9.55
CA ARG A 310 -18.39 3.09 -10.83
C ARG A 310 -17.68 3.75 -11.99
N GLU A 311 -17.70 5.08 -12.05
CA GLU A 311 -16.96 5.83 -13.08
C GLU A 311 -15.46 5.55 -13.01
N HIS A 312 -14.87 5.47 -11.83
CA HIS A 312 -13.47 5.07 -11.66
C HIS A 312 -13.22 3.62 -12.10
N LEU A 313 -14.09 2.69 -11.70
CA LEU A 313 -13.97 1.28 -12.05
C LEU A 313 -14.30 0.99 -13.53
N SER A 314 -14.83 1.95 -14.29
CA SER A 314 -15.09 1.83 -15.74
C SER A 314 -13.86 2.05 -16.61
N ALA A 315 -12.73 2.49 -16.04
CA ALA A 315 -11.47 2.61 -16.78
C ALA A 315 -11.00 1.23 -17.30
N GLY A 316 -10.19 1.24 -18.36
CA GLY A 316 -9.68 0.01 -18.99
C GLY A 316 -8.88 -0.87 -18.03
N LEU A 317 -8.92 -2.20 -18.25
CA LEU A 317 -8.21 -3.15 -17.39
C LEU A 317 -6.69 -2.93 -17.37
N GLU A 318 -6.10 -2.45 -18.47
CA GLU A 318 -4.68 -2.10 -18.52
C GLU A 318 -4.27 -1.05 -17.46
N PHE A 319 -5.19 -0.15 -17.09
CA PHE A 319 -4.99 0.79 -16.00
C PHE A 319 -5.34 0.16 -14.64
N GLN A 320 -6.49 -0.53 -14.57
CA GLN A 320 -7.02 -1.10 -13.33
C GLN A 320 -6.12 -2.19 -12.74
N ASP A 321 -5.52 -3.02 -13.59
CA ASP A 321 -4.66 -4.14 -13.20
C ASP A 321 -3.37 -3.65 -12.51
N HIS A 322 -2.95 -2.42 -12.79
CA HIS A 322 -1.74 -1.79 -12.26
C HIS A 322 -2.00 -0.80 -11.12
N LEU A 323 -3.15 -0.89 -10.45
CA LEU A 323 -3.46 -0.10 -9.26
C LEU A 323 -3.27 -0.92 -7.98
N ALA A 324 -2.67 -0.28 -6.96
CA ALA A 324 -2.58 -0.84 -5.61
C ALA A 324 -3.74 -0.28 -4.77
N ARG A 325 -4.64 -1.15 -4.36
CA ARG A 325 -5.88 -0.80 -3.70
C ARG A 325 -5.81 -1.00 -2.20
N PHE A 326 -6.16 0.02 -1.45
CA PHE A 326 -6.11 0.03 0.01
C PHE A 326 -7.27 0.79 0.64
N LEU A 327 -7.59 0.47 1.89
CA LEU A 327 -8.51 1.23 2.74
C LEU A 327 -7.80 2.02 3.83
N GLU A 328 -6.55 1.71 4.10
CA GLU A 328 -5.64 2.42 4.98
C GLU A 328 -4.20 2.07 4.60
N ASN A 329 -3.28 2.91 5.00
CA ASN A 329 -1.84 2.68 5.00
C ASN A 329 -1.23 3.39 6.20
N HIS A 330 0.10 3.54 6.26
CA HIS A 330 0.77 4.20 7.37
C HIS A 330 0.54 5.73 7.45
N ASP A 331 0.10 6.37 6.34
CA ASP A 331 -0.16 7.81 6.25
C ASP A 331 -1.64 8.15 6.43
N GLU A 332 -2.53 7.32 5.92
CA GLU A 332 -3.96 7.54 5.99
C GLU A 332 -4.54 7.18 7.37
N PRO A 333 -5.68 7.77 7.76
CA PRO A 333 -6.42 7.32 8.93
C PRO A 333 -6.78 5.84 8.85
N ARG A 334 -6.89 5.18 10.00
CA ARG A 334 -7.30 3.78 10.08
C ARG A 334 -8.69 3.57 9.47
N ALA A 335 -8.88 2.51 8.71
CA ALA A 335 -10.15 2.17 8.07
C ALA A 335 -11.29 2.05 9.09
N ALA A 336 -11.04 1.43 10.25
CA ALA A 336 -12.01 1.31 11.34
C ALA A 336 -12.37 2.65 12.02
N THR A 337 -11.65 3.74 11.72
CA THR A 337 -11.95 5.10 12.16
C THR A 337 -12.66 5.89 11.05
N THR A 338 -12.25 5.67 9.81
CA THR A 338 -12.75 6.37 8.62
C THR A 338 -14.14 5.91 8.23
N PHE A 339 -14.37 4.60 8.25
CA PHE A 339 -15.63 3.99 7.85
C PHE A 339 -16.42 3.52 9.08
N SER A 340 -17.72 3.85 9.14
CA SER A 340 -18.59 3.30 10.19
C SER A 340 -18.65 1.77 10.09
N PRO A 341 -19.05 1.06 11.16
CA PRO A 341 -19.14 -0.41 11.15
C PRO A 341 -20.00 -0.98 10.03
N GLU A 342 -20.98 -0.21 9.53
CA GLU A 342 -21.87 -0.60 8.43
C GLU A 342 -21.21 -0.36 7.06
N VAL A 343 -20.48 0.75 6.91
CA VAL A 343 -19.82 1.14 5.64
C VAL A 343 -18.55 0.33 5.39
N HIS A 344 -17.83 -0.03 6.45
CA HIS A 344 -16.51 -0.66 6.36
C HIS A 344 -16.51 -1.95 5.50
N PRO A 345 -17.43 -2.93 5.69
CA PRO A 345 -17.48 -4.12 4.84
C PRO A 345 -17.76 -3.78 3.36
N ALA A 346 -18.67 -2.85 3.09
CA ALA A 346 -19.00 -2.43 1.74
C ALA A 346 -17.79 -1.79 1.03
N ALA A 347 -17.08 -0.90 1.72
CA ALA A 347 -15.85 -0.28 1.20
C ALA A 347 -14.74 -1.33 0.97
N ALA A 348 -14.57 -2.28 1.89
CA ALA A 348 -13.55 -3.33 1.79
C ALA A 348 -13.81 -4.26 0.60
N ILE A 349 -15.07 -4.66 0.38
CA ILE A 349 -15.46 -5.52 -0.75
C ILE A 349 -15.17 -4.83 -2.08
N ILE A 350 -15.55 -3.55 -2.23
CA ILE A 350 -15.26 -2.79 -3.45
C ILE A 350 -13.74 -2.69 -3.65
N THR A 351 -12.98 -2.42 -2.61
CA THR A 351 -11.53 -2.23 -2.70
C THR A 351 -10.80 -3.52 -3.07
N PHE A 352 -11.04 -4.59 -2.32
CA PHE A 352 -10.20 -5.79 -2.40
C PHE A 352 -10.69 -6.83 -3.41
N LEU A 353 -11.95 -6.75 -3.86
CA LEU A 353 -12.46 -7.57 -4.95
C LEU A 353 -12.44 -6.87 -6.32
N ALA A 354 -11.94 -5.63 -6.41
CA ALA A 354 -11.57 -5.01 -7.68
C ALA A 354 -10.20 -5.54 -8.18
N PRO A 355 -9.88 -5.41 -9.50
CA PRO A 355 -8.58 -5.82 -10.03
C PRO A 355 -7.44 -4.96 -9.50
N GLY A 356 -6.20 -5.47 -9.54
CA GLY A 356 -4.99 -4.80 -9.07
C GLY A 356 -4.35 -5.48 -7.86
N LEU A 357 -3.31 -4.86 -7.31
CA LEU A 357 -2.63 -5.29 -6.08
C LEU A 357 -3.49 -4.98 -4.86
N ARG A 358 -3.76 -5.96 -4.02
CA ARG A 358 -4.54 -5.82 -2.78
C ARG A 358 -3.63 -5.48 -1.62
N PHE A 359 -3.66 -4.24 -1.19
CA PHE A 359 -2.73 -3.72 -0.19
C PHE A 359 -3.40 -3.62 1.19
N PHE A 360 -2.95 -4.44 2.13
CA PHE A 360 -3.38 -4.47 3.53
C PHE A 360 -2.31 -3.88 4.45
N HIS A 361 -2.73 -3.20 5.51
CA HIS A 361 -1.85 -2.63 6.52
C HIS A 361 -1.96 -3.38 7.85
N GLN A 362 -0.85 -3.53 8.57
CA GLN A 362 -0.80 -4.17 9.88
C GLN A 362 -1.73 -3.49 10.88
N GLY A 363 -2.59 -4.30 11.53
CA GLY A 363 -3.63 -3.83 12.44
C GLY A 363 -4.98 -3.58 11.78
N GLN A 364 -5.06 -3.55 10.43
CA GLN A 364 -6.32 -3.41 9.71
C GLN A 364 -7.23 -4.62 9.95
N LEU A 365 -6.66 -5.82 9.88
CA LEU A 365 -7.41 -7.08 10.11
C LEU A 365 -7.97 -7.16 11.53
N GLU A 366 -7.31 -6.56 12.49
CA GLU A 366 -7.68 -6.50 13.90
C GLU A 366 -8.59 -5.30 14.21
N GLY A 367 -8.91 -4.45 13.25
CA GLY A 367 -9.77 -3.28 13.42
C GLY A 367 -9.14 -2.18 14.29
N LYS A 368 -7.81 -2.04 14.27
CA LYS A 368 -7.10 -0.97 14.98
C LYS A 368 -7.57 0.40 14.51
N ARG A 369 -7.66 1.37 15.40
CA ARG A 369 -8.27 2.68 15.17
C ARG A 369 -7.29 3.85 15.23
N LYS A 370 -6.13 3.68 15.87
CA LYS A 370 -5.11 4.72 16.01
C LYS A 370 -4.08 4.65 14.90
N ARG A 371 -3.94 5.72 14.12
CA ARG A 371 -2.82 5.88 13.21
C ARG A 371 -1.53 6.09 14.01
N ILE A 372 -0.47 5.43 13.61
CA ILE A 372 0.85 5.56 14.23
C ILE A 372 1.72 6.33 13.25
N SER A 373 2.19 7.52 13.66
CA SER A 373 3.10 8.34 12.88
C SER A 373 4.38 7.54 12.55
N PRO A 374 4.95 7.67 11.32
CA PRO A 374 6.22 7.03 10.96
C PRO A 374 7.43 7.53 11.78
N HIS A 375 7.24 8.58 12.59
CA HIS A 375 8.22 9.06 13.56
C HIS A 375 8.24 8.28 14.86
N LEU A 376 7.21 7.43 15.12
CA LEU A 376 7.09 6.66 16.35
C LEU A 376 7.63 5.24 16.19
N GLY A 377 8.28 4.76 17.22
CA GLY A 377 8.76 3.38 17.34
C GLY A 377 7.85 2.50 18.19
N ARG A 378 6.74 3.03 18.70
CA ARG A 378 5.76 2.34 19.54
C ARG A 378 4.35 2.73 19.15
N GLY A 379 3.42 1.77 19.20
CA GLY A 379 1.99 2.00 19.05
C GLY A 379 1.25 1.88 20.38
N PRO A 380 -0.01 2.37 20.44
CA PRO A 380 -0.89 2.16 21.58
C PRO A 380 -1.39 0.70 21.63
N ASP A 381 -1.68 0.22 22.83
CA ASP A 381 -2.40 -1.03 23.00
C ASP A 381 -3.88 -0.82 22.67
N GLU A 382 -4.37 -1.53 21.68
CA GLU A 382 -5.77 -1.49 21.26
C GLU A 382 -6.35 -2.90 21.22
N PRO A 383 -7.61 -3.10 21.71
CA PRO A 383 -8.27 -4.39 21.62
C PRO A 383 -8.53 -4.78 20.16
N ILE A 384 -8.66 -6.08 19.93
CA ILE A 384 -9.10 -6.62 18.63
C ILE A 384 -10.61 -6.45 18.50
N ASP A 385 -11.07 -5.88 17.37
CA ASP A 385 -12.47 -5.92 16.97
C ASP A 385 -12.74 -7.28 16.30
N THR A 386 -13.35 -8.19 17.04
CA THR A 386 -13.59 -9.57 16.57
C THR A 386 -14.55 -9.65 15.37
N ARG A 387 -15.45 -8.66 15.18
CA ARG A 387 -16.36 -8.59 14.01
C ARG A 387 -15.58 -8.23 12.75
N ILE A 388 -14.73 -7.20 12.83
CA ILE A 388 -13.86 -6.79 11.72
C ILE A 388 -12.90 -7.92 11.39
N GLN A 389 -12.30 -8.56 12.41
CA GLN A 389 -11.37 -9.67 12.20
C GLN A 389 -12.05 -10.85 11.49
N ALA A 390 -13.23 -11.27 11.95
CA ALA A 390 -13.98 -12.37 11.32
C ALA A 390 -14.34 -12.05 9.86
N PHE A 391 -14.74 -10.80 9.57
CA PHE A 391 -15.01 -10.35 8.21
C PHE A 391 -13.77 -10.42 7.31
N TYR A 392 -12.62 -9.89 7.75
CA TYR A 392 -11.40 -9.93 6.95
C TYR A 392 -10.87 -11.35 6.74
N LEU A 393 -11.00 -12.25 7.71
CA LEU A 393 -10.60 -13.64 7.53
C LEU A 393 -11.42 -14.30 6.42
N ARG A 394 -12.75 -14.13 6.39
CA ARG A 394 -13.60 -14.63 5.29
C ARG A 394 -13.25 -13.98 3.95
N LEU A 395 -13.00 -12.68 3.94
CA LEU A 395 -12.58 -11.96 2.71
C LEU A 395 -11.25 -12.50 2.19
N LEU A 396 -10.26 -12.71 3.04
CA LEU A 396 -8.96 -13.27 2.65
C LEU A 396 -9.07 -14.71 2.12
N GLU A 397 -9.98 -15.53 2.65
CA GLU A 397 -10.28 -16.87 2.08
C GLU A 397 -10.83 -16.77 0.65
N LEU A 398 -11.73 -15.80 0.38
CA LEU A 398 -12.23 -15.53 -0.97
C LEU A 398 -11.11 -15.02 -1.89
N LEU A 399 -10.27 -14.11 -1.40
CA LEU A 399 -9.14 -13.54 -2.16
C LEU A 399 -8.07 -14.57 -2.53
N GLN A 400 -8.04 -15.74 -1.89
CA GLN A 400 -7.16 -16.86 -2.25
C GLN A 400 -7.72 -17.74 -3.36
N GLN A 401 -9.00 -17.59 -3.72
CA GLN A 401 -9.59 -18.41 -4.77
C GLN A 401 -8.98 -18.08 -6.15
N PRO A 402 -8.62 -19.09 -6.96
CA PRO A 402 -8.08 -18.86 -8.30
C PRO A 402 -8.97 -17.96 -9.16
N LEU A 403 -10.29 -18.06 -8.98
CA LEU A 403 -11.30 -17.23 -9.64
C LEU A 403 -11.04 -15.72 -9.49
N VAL A 404 -10.67 -15.25 -8.29
CA VAL A 404 -10.40 -13.82 -8.05
C VAL A 404 -8.91 -13.46 -8.08
N ARG A 405 -8.03 -14.48 -8.07
CA ARG A 405 -6.57 -14.25 -8.20
C ARG A 405 -6.10 -14.10 -9.65
N ASP A 406 -6.73 -14.85 -10.56
CA ASP A 406 -6.28 -14.98 -11.94
C ASP A 406 -7.43 -14.86 -12.96
N GLY A 407 -8.68 -14.76 -12.47
CA GLY A 407 -9.88 -14.71 -13.28
C GLY A 407 -10.02 -13.41 -14.08
N ARG A 408 -11.07 -13.37 -14.88
CA ARG A 408 -11.47 -12.19 -15.65
C ARG A 408 -12.49 -11.38 -14.86
N TRP A 409 -12.19 -10.10 -14.65
CA TRP A 409 -13.07 -9.14 -13.99
C TRP A 409 -13.88 -8.32 -15.01
N GLN A 410 -15.11 -7.95 -14.64
CA GLN A 410 -15.96 -7.06 -15.43
C GLN A 410 -16.90 -6.25 -14.53
N LEU A 411 -16.94 -4.92 -14.74
CA LEU A 411 -17.96 -4.05 -14.14
C LEU A 411 -19.34 -4.35 -14.76
N LEU A 412 -20.39 -4.44 -13.92
CA LEU A 412 -21.73 -4.79 -14.35
C LEU A 412 -22.67 -3.56 -14.37
N PRO A 413 -23.56 -3.45 -15.39
CA PRO A 413 -24.62 -2.46 -15.38
C PRO A 413 -25.67 -2.75 -14.31
N CYS A 414 -26.02 -1.73 -13.52
CA CYS A 414 -27.16 -1.72 -12.58
C CYS A 414 -28.29 -0.91 -13.20
N LEU A 415 -29.36 -1.58 -13.62
CA LEU A 415 -30.51 -0.96 -14.30
C LEU A 415 -31.62 -0.66 -13.30
N SER A 416 -32.47 0.33 -13.60
CA SER A 416 -33.65 0.61 -12.80
C SER A 416 -34.55 -0.63 -12.70
N ALA A 417 -34.99 -0.96 -11.49
CA ALA A 417 -35.85 -2.11 -11.23
C ALA A 417 -37.29 -1.89 -11.76
N TRP A 418 -37.74 -0.63 -11.88
CA TRP A 418 -38.97 -0.20 -12.48
C TRP A 418 -38.89 1.24 -12.98
N GLU A 419 -39.86 1.72 -13.70
CA GLU A 419 -39.87 3.10 -14.19
C GLU A 419 -39.88 4.11 -13.03
N GLY A 420 -38.93 5.05 -13.09
CA GLY A 420 -38.72 6.07 -12.03
C GLY A 420 -37.88 5.59 -10.83
N ASN A 421 -37.46 4.35 -10.77
CA ASN A 421 -36.49 3.89 -9.74
C ASN A 421 -35.10 4.48 -10.01
N TRP A 422 -34.70 5.42 -9.18
CA TRP A 422 -33.37 6.06 -9.25
C TRP A 422 -32.32 5.37 -8.38
N THR A 423 -32.75 4.48 -7.47
CA THR A 423 -31.83 3.88 -6.49
C THR A 423 -30.87 2.86 -7.11
N SER A 424 -31.10 2.46 -8.37
CA SER A 424 -30.12 1.70 -9.15
C SER A 424 -28.76 2.40 -9.24
N ASP A 425 -28.73 3.73 -9.12
CA ASP A 425 -27.51 4.53 -9.14
C ASP A 425 -26.67 4.40 -7.86
N CYS A 426 -27.25 3.83 -6.81
CA CYS A 426 -26.60 3.57 -5.52
C CYS A 426 -25.75 2.29 -5.48
N PHE A 427 -25.80 1.48 -6.54
CA PHE A 427 -25.11 0.20 -6.58
C PHE A 427 -23.75 0.29 -7.25
N VAL A 428 -22.83 -0.54 -6.73
CA VAL A 428 -21.59 -0.94 -7.40
C VAL A 428 -21.68 -2.45 -7.57
N ALA A 429 -21.65 -2.93 -8.82
CA ALA A 429 -21.69 -4.36 -9.10
C ALA A 429 -20.63 -4.74 -10.14
N PHE A 430 -20.01 -5.89 -9.95
CA PHE A 430 -19.00 -6.44 -10.86
C PHE A 430 -18.94 -7.96 -10.76
N ALA A 431 -18.33 -8.58 -11.73
CA ALA A 431 -18.24 -10.03 -11.81
C ALA A 431 -16.81 -10.50 -12.02
N TRP A 432 -16.58 -11.74 -11.59
CA TRP A 432 -15.41 -12.54 -11.90
C TRP A 432 -15.84 -13.82 -12.60
N ASP A 433 -15.10 -14.25 -13.60
CA ASP A 433 -15.22 -15.58 -14.19
C ASP A 433 -13.85 -16.16 -14.54
N ASP A 434 -13.79 -17.47 -14.69
CA ASP A 434 -12.57 -18.17 -15.07
C ASP A 434 -12.82 -19.20 -16.20
N PRO A 435 -11.75 -19.72 -16.83
CA PRO A 435 -11.89 -20.73 -17.89
C PRO A 435 -12.55 -22.06 -17.46
N ARG A 436 -12.65 -22.34 -16.15
CA ARG A 436 -13.30 -23.53 -15.61
C ARG A 436 -14.82 -23.35 -15.52
N GLY A 437 -15.31 -22.14 -15.77
CA GLY A 437 -16.73 -21.78 -15.71
C GLY A 437 -17.20 -21.38 -14.31
N GLU A 438 -16.29 -21.21 -13.34
CA GLU A 438 -16.62 -20.60 -12.05
C GLU A 438 -17.00 -19.14 -12.23
N ARG A 439 -18.00 -18.66 -11.48
CA ARG A 439 -18.58 -17.33 -11.61
C ARG A 439 -18.87 -16.74 -10.24
N LEU A 440 -18.45 -15.49 -10.03
CA LEU A 440 -18.75 -14.72 -8.83
C LEU A 440 -19.36 -13.38 -9.22
N VAL A 441 -20.46 -13.00 -8.59
CA VAL A 441 -21.05 -11.66 -8.72
C VAL A 441 -20.92 -10.93 -7.39
N VAL A 442 -20.35 -9.76 -7.42
CA VAL A 442 -20.26 -8.85 -6.27
C VAL A 442 -21.27 -7.74 -6.46
N VAL A 443 -22.10 -7.49 -5.43
CA VAL A 443 -23.09 -6.42 -5.44
C VAL A 443 -23.02 -5.67 -4.12
N VAL A 444 -22.95 -4.35 -4.20
CA VAL A 444 -22.87 -3.46 -3.05
C VAL A 444 -23.89 -2.32 -3.22
N ASN A 445 -24.80 -2.18 -2.27
CA ASN A 445 -25.55 -0.95 -2.10
C ASN A 445 -24.66 0.05 -1.34
N TYR A 446 -24.05 0.99 -2.05
CA TYR A 446 -23.14 1.98 -1.43
C TYR A 446 -23.89 3.29 -1.15
N ALA A 447 -24.98 3.18 -0.35
CA ALA A 447 -25.85 4.30 0.02
C ALA A 447 -26.48 4.10 1.42
N PRO A 448 -26.86 5.20 2.12
CA PRO A 448 -27.41 5.15 3.48
C PRO A 448 -28.90 4.80 3.53
N HIS A 449 -29.47 4.24 2.47
CA HIS A 449 -30.88 3.83 2.38
C HIS A 449 -31.02 2.52 1.60
N ALA A 450 -32.14 1.84 1.79
CA ALA A 450 -32.49 0.68 0.98
C ALA A 450 -32.59 1.06 -0.50
N SER A 451 -32.08 0.21 -1.36
CA SER A 451 -31.96 0.47 -2.80
C SER A 451 -32.26 -0.80 -3.60
N GLN A 452 -32.78 -0.64 -4.81
CA GLN A 452 -33.14 -1.74 -5.70
C GLN A 452 -32.57 -1.50 -7.10
N CYS A 453 -32.14 -2.58 -7.74
CA CYS A 453 -31.76 -2.57 -9.15
C CYS A 453 -31.89 -3.95 -9.79
N ASN A 454 -31.79 -3.99 -11.11
CA ASN A 454 -31.54 -5.21 -11.86
C ASN A 454 -30.07 -5.22 -12.32
N VAL A 455 -29.28 -6.17 -11.84
CA VAL A 455 -27.88 -6.34 -12.23
C VAL A 455 -27.83 -7.16 -13.52
N ARG A 456 -27.29 -6.59 -14.61
CA ARG A 456 -27.08 -7.33 -15.88
C ARG A 456 -25.88 -8.25 -15.76
N LEU A 457 -26.14 -9.54 -15.88
CA LEU A 457 -25.07 -10.55 -15.87
C LEU A 457 -24.47 -10.71 -17.27
N PRO A 458 -23.15 -10.92 -17.38
CA PRO A 458 -22.45 -10.91 -18.67
C PRO A 458 -22.44 -12.29 -19.37
N TRP A 459 -23.06 -13.30 -18.78
CA TRP A 459 -22.99 -14.68 -19.24
C TRP A 459 -24.29 -15.17 -19.90
N ASP A 460 -24.16 -16.12 -20.83
CA ASP A 460 -25.27 -16.96 -21.21
C ASP A 460 -25.54 -17.98 -20.09
N LEU A 461 -26.76 -17.92 -19.56
CA LEU A 461 -27.23 -18.73 -18.45
C LEU A 461 -28.18 -19.84 -18.89
N SER A 462 -28.37 -20.05 -20.19
CA SER A 462 -29.30 -21.05 -20.75
C SER A 462 -28.89 -22.51 -20.50
N ALA A 463 -27.67 -22.75 -20.01
CA ALA A 463 -27.15 -24.09 -19.71
C ALA A 463 -27.89 -24.81 -18.57
N ALA A 464 -28.65 -24.11 -17.73
CA ALA A 464 -29.49 -24.66 -16.66
C ALA A 464 -30.82 -23.89 -16.58
N LYS A 465 -31.87 -24.56 -16.01
CA LYS A 465 -33.16 -23.91 -15.79
C LYS A 465 -33.12 -22.89 -14.64
N HIS A 466 -32.34 -23.19 -13.62
CA HIS A 466 -32.18 -22.36 -12.43
C HIS A 466 -30.71 -22.20 -12.06
N TRP A 467 -30.41 -21.09 -11.47
CA TRP A 467 -29.10 -20.75 -10.93
C TRP A 467 -29.20 -20.38 -9.46
N ARG A 468 -28.26 -20.87 -8.65
CA ARG A 468 -28.11 -20.55 -7.24
C ARG A 468 -27.00 -19.54 -7.04
N PHE A 469 -27.31 -18.49 -6.31
CA PHE A 469 -26.40 -17.46 -5.82
C PHE A 469 -26.15 -17.75 -4.34
N THR A 470 -24.95 -18.14 -3.97
CA THR A 470 -24.55 -18.42 -2.59
C THR A 470 -23.59 -17.35 -2.15
N ASP A 471 -23.94 -16.57 -1.11
CA ASP A 471 -23.05 -15.55 -0.58
C ASP A 471 -21.86 -16.18 0.13
N TRP A 472 -20.65 -15.80 -0.28
CA TRP A 472 -19.41 -16.27 0.34
C TRP A 472 -19.15 -15.57 1.70
N LEU A 473 -19.58 -14.33 1.84
CA LEU A 473 -19.27 -13.47 2.98
C LEU A 473 -20.37 -13.48 4.05
N GLY A 474 -21.57 -13.93 3.69
CA GLY A 474 -22.75 -14.05 4.53
C GLY A 474 -23.43 -15.40 4.42
N ASP A 475 -24.71 -15.41 4.78
CA ASP A 475 -25.53 -16.63 4.77
C ASP A 475 -26.65 -16.57 3.70
N ASP A 476 -26.64 -15.52 2.84
CA ASP A 476 -27.69 -15.32 1.84
C ASP A 476 -27.61 -16.35 0.71
N LEU A 477 -28.78 -16.84 0.31
CA LEU A 477 -28.93 -17.82 -0.75
C LEU A 477 -30.16 -17.51 -1.60
N TYR A 478 -29.95 -17.40 -2.93
CA TYR A 478 -31.02 -17.09 -3.86
C TYR A 478 -31.04 -18.06 -5.03
N ASP A 479 -32.21 -18.65 -5.33
CA ASP A 479 -32.45 -19.44 -6.54
C ASP A 479 -33.21 -18.59 -7.56
N ARG A 480 -32.77 -18.57 -8.82
CA ARG A 480 -33.36 -17.76 -9.90
C ARG A 480 -33.49 -18.56 -11.18
N ALA A 481 -34.60 -18.38 -11.88
CA ALA A 481 -34.81 -18.95 -13.21
C ALA A 481 -33.92 -18.27 -14.25
N ALA A 482 -33.31 -19.07 -15.13
CA ALA A 482 -32.39 -18.58 -16.16
C ALA A 482 -33.08 -17.59 -17.13
N ASP A 483 -34.31 -17.87 -17.51
CA ASP A 483 -35.08 -16.98 -18.39
C ASP A 483 -35.27 -15.60 -17.78
N SER A 484 -35.65 -15.53 -16.49
CA SER A 484 -35.77 -14.26 -15.76
C SER A 484 -34.46 -13.49 -15.67
N LEU A 485 -33.36 -14.20 -15.40
CA LEU A 485 -32.01 -13.58 -15.35
C LEU A 485 -31.59 -13.03 -16.72
N SER A 486 -31.91 -13.73 -17.80
CA SER A 486 -31.57 -13.34 -19.17
C SER A 486 -32.40 -12.14 -19.64
N GLU A 487 -33.70 -12.09 -19.32
CA GLU A 487 -34.65 -11.06 -19.75
C GLU A 487 -34.48 -9.77 -18.94
N HIS A 488 -34.48 -9.89 -17.60
CA HIS A 488 -34.54 -8.74 -16.69
C HIS A 488 -33.23 -8.45 -15.97
N GLY A 489 -32.30 -9.40 -15.88
CA GLY A 489 -31.16 -9.39 -15.00
C GLY A 489 -31.48 -9.93 -13.61
N TRP A 490 -30.51 -9.88 -12.72
CA TRP A 490 -30.68 -10.27 -11.33
C TRP A 490 -31.26 -9.10 -10.52
N TYR A 491 -32.55 -9.22 -10.13
CA TYR A 491 -33.17 -8.26 -9.22
C TYR A 491 -32.57 -8.40 -7.82
N VAL A 492 -32.13 -7.27 -7.27
CA VAL A 492 -31.59 -7.14 -5.91
C VAL A 492 -32.31 -6.02 -5.17
N ASP A 493 -32.60 -6.25 -3.89
CA ASP A 493 -33.15 -5.30 -2.92
C ASP A 493 -32.27 -5.37 -1.67
N LEU A 494 -31.43 -4.36 -1.47
CA LEU A 494 -30.42 -4.36 -0.43
C LEU A 494 -30.65 -3.23 0.57
N ALA A 495 -30.51 -3.54 1.86
CA ALA A 495 -30.51 -2.57 2.95
C ALA A 495 -29.36 -1.55 2.80
N PRO A 496 -29.35 -0.46 3.59
CA PRO A 496 -28.23 0.49 3.60
C PRO A 496 -26.89 -0.23 3.79
N TRP A 497 -25.91 0.05 2.91
CA TRP A 497 -24.54 -0.48 2.94
C TRP A 497 -24.43 -2.02 2.86
N GLN A 498 -25.55 -2.70 2.61
CA GLN A 498 -25.52 -4.16 2.42
C GLN A 498 -24.73 -4.52 1.18
N CYS A 499 -23.93 -5.58 1.29
CA CYS A 499 -23.05 -6.06 0.25
C CYS A 499 -22.94 -7.58 0.32
N GLY A 500 -22.59 -8.23 -0.80
CA GLY A 500 -22.36 -9.66 -0.87
C GLY A 500 -21.49 -10.04 -2.08
N ALA A 501 -20.90 -11.22 -1.99
CA ALA A 501 -20.09 -11.83 -3.04
C ALA A 501 -20.63 -13.23 -3.31
N TYR A 502 -21.36 -13.39 -4.41
CA TYR A 502 -22.19 -14.56 -4.68
C TYR A 502 -21.59 -15.48 -5.71
N LEU A 503 -21.25 -16.69 -5.30
CA LEU A 503 -20.91 -17.79 -6.22
C LEU A 503 -22.17 -18.27 -6.94
N LEU A 504 -22.06 -18.43 -8.27
CA LEU A 504 -23.13 -18.95 -9.10
C LEU A 504 -22.90 -20.44 -9.37
N THR A 505 -23.90 -21.26 -9.03
CA THR A 505 -23.92 -22.68 -9.35
C THR A 505 -25.20 -23.05 -10.10
N GLN A 506 -25.08 -23.99 -11.03
CA GLN A 506 -26.23 -24.54 -11.76
C GLN A 506 -27.11 -25.40 -10.82
N LEU A 507 -28.42 -25.27 -10.98
CA LEU A 507 -29.38 -26.18 -10.39
C LEU A 507 -30.06 -26.97 -11.50
N ASP A 508 -30.17 -28.29 -11.30
CA ASP A 508 -30.81 -29.23 -12.24
C ASP A 508 -32.32 -28.99 -12.40
#